data_5ffca5d2fd50b8e895ee8dfc00e7cead
#
_entry.id   5ffca5d2fd50b8e895ee8dfc00e7cead
#
_cell.length_a   1.000
_cell.length_b   1.000
_cell.length_c   1.000
_cell.angle_alpha   90.00
_cell.angle_beta   90.00
_cell.angle_gamma   90.00
#
_symmetry.space_group_name_H-M   'P 1'
#
loop_
_entity.id
_entity.type
_entity.pdbx_description
1 polymer ?
#
loop_
_entity_poly.entity_id
_entity_poly.type
_entity_poly.pdbx_seq_one_letter_code
_entity_poly.pdbx_strand_id
1 'polypeptide(L)'
;VALNKIWYTVGGGTDAPASLDWEATTDVTFLTLSYDNMFDFSTIGGLVNTEASGYTGDVLFVIPSTADAGNEYTVWCEFLKYYEAPNN
;
A
#
# COMPACT_ATOMS: atom_id res chain seq x y z
N VAL A 1 -3.45 10.35 -4.54
CA VAL A 1 -4.41 9.40 -3.96
C VAL A 1 -4.16 9.20 -2.48
N ALA A 2 -5.14 8.73 -1.77
CA ALA A 2 -5.01 8.34 -0.37
C ALA A 2 -5.52 6.91 -0.20
N LEU A 3 -4.84 6.12 0.62
CA LEU A 3 -5.35 4.81 1.00
C LEU A 3 -6.38 5.00 2.12
N ASN A 4 -7.63 4.69 1.83
CA ASN A 4 -8.74 4.87 2.76
C ASN A 4 -9.00 3.63 3.61
N LYS A 5 -9.09 2.49 2.99
CA LYS A 5 -9.31 1.20 3.64
C LYS A 5 -8.47 0.12 2.99
N ILE A 6 -8.06 -0.86 3.79
CA ILE A 6 -7.38 -2.05 3.29
C ILE A 6 -7.84 -3.28 4.07
N TRP A 7 -8.03 -4.36 3.35
CA TRP A 7 -8.23 -5.69 3.91
C TRP A 7 -7.25 -6.63 3.21
N TYR A 8 -6.54 -7.44 3.97
CA TYR A 8 -5.57 -8.35 3.40
C TYR A 8 -5.42 -9.63 4.19
N THR A 9 -5.00 -10.67 3.48
CA THR A 9 -4.54 -11.91 4.07
C THR A 9 -3.15 -12.23 3.54
N VAL A 10 -2.26 -12.64 4.42
CA VAL A 10 -0.89 -13.05 4.08
C VAL A 10 -0.63 -14.38 4.78
N GLY A 11 -0.39 -15.42 4.01
CA GLY A 11 -0.23 -16.73 4.61
C GLY A 11 0.59 -17.69 3.78
N GLY A 12 0.71 -18.91 4.30
CA GLY A 12 1.45 -19.98 3.66
C GLY A 12 2.97 -19.78 3.71
N GLY A 13 3.72 -20.73 3.22
CA GLY A 13 5.15 -20.62 2.99
C GLY A 13 5.99 -20.10 4.14
N THR A 14 6.93 -19.22 3.83
CA THR A 14 7.81 -18.56 4.80
C THR A 14 7.14 -17.33 5.41
N ASP A 15 7.72 -16.82 6.51
CA ASP A 15 7.32 -15.53 7.09
C ASP A 15 7.87 -14.41 6.18
N ALA A 16 7.02 -13.93 5.30
CA ALA A 16 7.39 -12.98 4.26
C ALA A 16 6.29 -11.93 4.08
N PRO A 17 6.21 -10.94 4.98
CA PRO A 17 5.22 -9.89 4.87
C PRO A 17 5.44 -9.06 3.61
N ALA A 18 4.34 -8.70 2.95
CA ALA A 18 4.37 -7.78 1.82
C ALA A 18 4.35 -6.34 2.30
N SER A 19 4.49 -5.40 1.40
CA SER A 19 4.37 -3.99 1.72
C SER A 19 3.64 -3.21 0.63
N LEU A 20 3.10 -2.07 1.02
CA LEU A 20 2.67 -1.03 0.09
C LEU A 20 3.66 0.12 0.17
N ASP A 21 4.13 0.53 -0.99
CA ASP A 21 5.10 1.61 -1.12
C ASP A 21 4.52 2.73 -1.98
N TRP A 22 4.82 3.98 -1.61
CA TRP A 22 4.64 5.09 -2.52
C TRP A 22 5.74 5.06 -3.57
N GLU A 23 5.38 5.07 -4.85
CA GLU A 23 6.37 5.20 -5.91
C GLU A 23 6.91 6.62 -5.95
N ALA A 24 8.22 6.74 -5.90
CA ALA A 24 8.94 8.00 -5.90
C ALA A 24 10.35 7.78 -6.45
N THR A 25 11.19 8.80 -6.43
CA THR A 25 12.61 8.67 -6.81
C THR A 25 13.27 7.56 -5.98
N THR A 26 13.00 7.53 -4.69
CA THR A 26 13.27 6.38 -3.83
C THR A 26 11.95 5.96 -3.24
N ASP A 27 11.50 4.76 -3.52
CA ASP A 27 10.20 4.28 -3.07
C ASP A 27 10.12 4.25 -1.55
N VAL A 28 8.95 4.60 -1.00
CA VAL A 28 8.76 4.72 0.44
C VAL A 28 7.70 3.75 0.91
N THR A 29 8.09 2.77 1.72
CA THR A 29 7.14 1.86 2.35
C THR A 29 6.30 2.63 3.38
N PHE A 30 4.99 2.58 3.21
CA PHE A 30 4.08 3.24 4.15
C PHE A 30 3.21 2.26 4.92
N LEU A 31 3.14 1.01 4.52
CA LEU A 31 2.35 0.00 5.22
C LEU A 31 2.97 -1.38 5.00
N THR A 32 3.25 -2.09 6.09
CA THR A 32 3.70 -3.47 6.06
C THR A 32 2.51 -4.39 6.33
N LEU A 33 2.33 -5.39 5.47
CA LEU A 33 1.19 -6.31 5.51
C LEU A 33 1.64 -7.63 6.11
N SER A 34 1.47 -7.77 7.42
CA SER A 34 1.81 -8.98 8.17
C SER A 34 0.54 -9.64 8.68
N TYR A 35 0.43 -10.96 8.49
CA TYR A 35 -0.74 -11.73 8.89
C TYR A 35 -2.01 -11.26 8.18
N ASP A 36 -3.16 -11.55 8.77
CA ASP A 36 -4.44 -11.10 8.23
C ASP A 36 -4.92 -9.89 9.03
N ASN A 37 -5.33 -8.83 8.34
CA ASN A 37 -5.81 -7.66 9.04
C ASN A 37 -6.67 -6.78 8.13
N MET A 38 -7.30 -5.80 8.77
CA MET A 38 -8.08 -4.78 8.08
C MET A 38 -7.85 -3.44 8.79
N PHE A 39 -7.61 -2.40 8.01
CA PHE A 39 -7.46 -1.05 8.52
C PHE A 39 -8.41 -0.09 7.81
N ASP A 40 -9.01 0.80 8.58
CA ASP A 40 -9.86 1.88 8.09
C ASP A 40 -9.22 3.21 8.49
N PHE A 41 -8.72 3.93 7.52
CA PHE A 41 -8.07 5.23 7.73
C PHE A 41 -9.00 6.40 7.42
N SER A 42 -10.30 6.14 7.21
CA SER A 42 -11.25 7.19 6.81
C SER A 42 -11.40 8.31 7.85
N THR A 43 -11.18 7.99 9.12
CA THR A 43 -11.28 8.98 10.20
C THR A 43 -10.18 10.05 10.15
N ILE A 44 -9.09 9.76 9.45
CA ILE A 44 -7.98 10.72 9.26
C ILE A 44 -7.88 11.20 7.81
N GLY A 45 -8.88 10.90 6.97
CA GLY A 45 -8.88 11.29 5.56
C GLY A 45 -8.04 10.40 4.65
N GLY A 46 -7.59 9.24 5.14
CA GLY A 46 -6.73 8.32 4.39
C GLY A 46 -5.24 8.56 4.63
N LEU A 47 -4.44 7.59 4.21
CA LEU A 47 -2.97 7.72 4.23
C LEU A 47 -2.50 8.36 2.92
N VAL A 48 -1.75 9.43 3.02
CA VAL A 48 -1.24 10.16 1.85
C VAL A 48 0.28 10.24 1.89
N ASN A 49 0.88 10.38 0.72
CA ASN A 49 2.31 10.67 0.62
C ASN A 49 2.49 12.19 0.61
N THR A 50 3.19 12.71 1.61
CA THR A 50 3.39 14.14 1.76
C THR A 50 4.85 14.57 1.56
N GLU A 51 5.79 13.63 1.42
CA GLU A 51 7.20 13.97 1.54
C GLU A 51 8.13 13.37 0.49
N ALA A 52 7.69 12.35 -0.25
CA ALA A 52 8.59 11.67 -1.16
C ALA A 52 8.91 12.52 -2.39
N SER A 53 10.19 12.74 -2.64
CA SER A 53 10.65 13.43 -3.84
C SER A 53 10.42 12.55 -5.07
N GLY A 54 9.90 13.15 -6.13
CA GLY A 54 9.61 12.41 -7.37
C GLY A 54 8.37 11.54 -7.27
N TYR A 55 7.45 11.86 -6.39
CA TYR A 55 6.19 11.15 -6.21
C TYR A 55 5.37 11.14 -7.50
N THR A 56 4.97 9.93 -7.94
CA THR A 56 4.23 9.76 -9.19
C THR A 56 2.71 9.65 -8.99
N GLY A 57 2.26 9.39 -7.78
CA GLY A 57 0.85 9.08 -7.49
C GLY A 57 0.54 7.60 -7.51
N ASP A 58 1.50 6.76 -7.87
CA ASP A 58 1.31 5.32 -7.93
C ASP A 58 1.65 4.64 -6.60
N VAL A 59 0.98 3.52 -6.36
CA VAL A 59 1.22 2.67 -5.19
C VAL A 59 1.74 1.33 -5.70
N LEU A 60 2.83 0.87 -5.10
CA LEU A 60 3.43 -0.41 -5.44
C LEU A 60 3.08 -1.44 -4.38
N PHE A 61 2.67 -2.62 -4.83
CA PHE A 61 2.55 -3.79 -3.96
C PHE A 61 3.84 -4.60 -4.07
N VAL A 62 4.56 -4.73 -2.97
CA VAL A 62 5.89 -5.34 -2.97
C VAL A 62 5.87 -6.64 -2.19
N ILE A 63 6.27 -7.72 -2.86
CA ILE A 63 6.48 -9.02 -2.24
C ILE A 63 7.98 -9.17 -1.98
N PRO A 64 8.39 -9.50 -0.72
CA PRO A 64 9.80 -9.58 -0.41
C PRO A 64 10.48 -10.78 -1.08
N SER A 65 11.78 -10.69 -1.27
CA SER A 65 12.58 -11.77 -1.86
C SER A 65 12.60 -13.03 -0.99
N THR A 66 12.25 -12.94 0.27
CA THR A 66 12.14 -14.08 1.18
C THR A 66 10.88 -14.91 0.97
N ALA A 67 9.92 -14.43 0.19
CA ALA A 67 8.72 -15.19 -0.14
C ALA A 67 9.09 -16.41 -0.99
N ASP A 68 8.35 -17.50 -0.78
CA ASP A 68 8.51 -18.71 -1.58
C ASP A 68 7.19 -19.04 -2.32
N ALA A 69 7.20 -20.14 -3.07
CA ALA A 69 6.03 -20.53 -3.87
C ALA A 69 4.81 -20.92 -3.04
N GLY A 70 4.97 -21.15 -1.73
CA GLY A 70 3.87 -21.47 -0.82
C GLY A 70 3.22 -20.25 -0.21
N ASN A 71 3.81 -19.06 -0.36
CA ASN A 71 3.21 -17.84 0.17
C ASN A 71 2.02 -17.41 -0.68
N GLU A 72 0.97 -16.96 0.00
CA GLU A 72 -0.25 -16.49 -0.64
C GLU A 72 -0.60 -15.11 -0.10
N TYR A 73 -0.92 -14.19 -1.02
CA TYR A 73 -1.27 -12.82 -0.69
C TYR A 73 -2.61 -12.46 -1.31
N THR A 74 -3.53 -11.94 -0.51
CA THR A 74 -4.77 -11.35 -1.00
C THR A 74 -4.88 -9.96 -0.41
N VAL A 75 -5.04 -8.96 -1.26
CA VAL A 75 -5.09 -7.57 -0.83
C VAL A 75 -6.24 -6.87 -1.54
N TRP A 76 -7.10 -6.25 -0.76
CA TRP A 76 -8.18 -5.38 -1.25
C TRP A 76 -7.96 -3.99 -0.69
N CYS A 77 -7.93 -3.00 -1.56
CA CYS A 77 -7.70 -1.61 -1.19
C CYS A 77 -8.81 -0.72 -1.71
N GLU A 78 -9.20 0.26 -0.90
CA GLU A 78 -10.03 1.37 -1.33
C GLU A 78 -9.19 2.64 -1.30
N PHE A 79 -9.03 3.26 -2.46
CA PHE A 79 -8.29 4.52 -2.58
C PHE A 79 -9.25 5.68 -2.81
N LEU A 80 -8.94 6.80 -2.19
CA LEU A 80 -9.57 8.08 -2.52
C LEU A 80 -8.70 8.77 -3.56
N LYS A 81 -9.31 9.16 -4.66
CA LYS A 81 -8.63 9.92 -5.70
C LYS A 81 -9.09 11.36 -5.62
N TYR A 82 -8.17 12.25 -5.30
CA TYR A 82 -8.48 13.67 -5.27
C TYR A 82 -8.51 14.21 -6.68
N TYR A 83 -9.59 14.89 -7.02
CA TYR A 83 -9.74 15.55 -8.30
C TYR A 83 -9.34 17.01 -8.16
N GLU A 84 -8.45 17.45 -9.05
CA GLU A 84 -8.12 18.86 -9.18
C GLU A 84 -8.68 19.39 -10.49
N ALA A 85 -9.17 20.63 -10.45
CA ALA A 85 -9.79 21.22 -11.62
C ALA A 85 -8.78 21.34 -12.77
N PRO A 86 -9.23 21.10 -14.05
CA PRO A 86 -8.30 21.06 -15.17
C PRO A 86 -7.56 22.35 -15.48
N ASN A 87 -8.00 23.45 -14.92
CA ASN A 87 -7.30 24.73 -15.10
C ASN A 87 -6.08 24.85 -14.20
N ASN A 88 -5.88 23.86 -13.46
CA ASN A 88 -4.72 23.80 -12.57
C ASN A 88 -3.45 23.87 -13.39
#